data_c0101b939884dd02359969210b703b87
#
_entry.id   c0101b939884dd02359969210b703b87
#
_cell.length_a   1.000
_cell.length_b   1.000
_cell.length_c   1.000
_cell.angle_alpha   90.00
_cell.angle_beta   90.00
_cell.angle_gamma   90.00
#
_symmetry.space_group_name_H-M   'P 1'
#
loop_
_entity.id
_entity.type
_entity.pdbx_description
1 polymer ?
#
loop_
_entity_poly.entity_id
_entity_poly.type
_entity_poly.pdbx_seq_one_letter_code
_entity_poly.pdbx_strand_id
1 'polypeptide(L)'
;MTRIRRGYVARKRRTKIRLFASSFRGAHSRLTRTITQQKIRALVSAHRDRDRQKRDFRRLWITRINAVIRESKVSYSYSRLIHDLYKRKLLLNRKILAQIAILNRNCLYMISNEIIKERDCKESTEKI
;
A
#
# COMPACT_ATOMS: atom_id res chain seq x y z
N MET A 1 23.74 -40.45 -38.50
CA MET A 1 23.49 -39.56 -37.32
C MET A 1 22.20 -39.95 -36.61
N THR A 2 22.26 -40.28 -35.32
CA THR A 2 21.08 -40.69 -34.54
C THR A 2 20.37 -39.42 -34.04
N ARG A 3 19.13 -39.23 -34.44
CA ARG A 3 18.30 -38.10 -34.00
C ARG A 3 17.77 -38.33 -32.59
N ILE A 4 18.11 -37.47 -31.63
CA ILE A 4 17.58 -37.50 -30.26
C ILE A 4 16.13 -36.97 -30.27
N ARG A 5 15.17 -37.76 -29.76
CA ARG A 5 13.76 -37.35 -29.67
C ARG A 5 13.55 -36.44 -28.46
N ARG A 6 13.23 -35.16 -28.71
CA ARG A 6 12.99 -34.13 -27.66
C ARG A 6 11.51 -33.78 -27.45
N GLY A 7 10.59 -34.53 -28.05
CA GLY A 7 9.15 -34.25 -28.01
C GLY A 7 8.58 -34.19 -26.59
N TYR A 8 8.97 -35.10 -25.73
CA TYR A 8 8.53 -35.12 -24.33
C TYR A 8 8.98 -33.89 -23.55
N VAL A 9 10.24 -33.52 -23.65
CA VAL A 9 10.80 -32.31 -22.96
C VAL A 9 10.11 -31.04 -23.43
N ALA A 10 9.91 -30.89 -24.74
CA ALA A 10 9.21 -29.76 -25.31
C ALA A 10 7.76 -29.65 -24.81
N ARG A 11 7.05 -30.81 -24.74
CA ARG A 11 5.67 -30.90 -24.23
C ARG A 11 5.62 -30.50 -22.76
N LYS A 12 6.49 -31.05 -21.91
CA LYS A 12 6.57 -30.73 -20.48
C LYS A 12 6.81 -29.22 -20.25
N ARG A 13 7.71 -28.58 -21.00
CA ARG A 13 7.97 -27.15 -20.95
C ARG A 13 6.73 -26.34 -21.32
N ARG A 14 6.06 -26.68 -22.42
CA ARG A 14 4.82 -25.99 -22.85
C ARG A 14 3.71 -26.11 -21.82
N THR A 15 3.52 -27.28 -21.24
CA THR A 15 2.50 -27.52 -20.19
C THR A 15 2.79 -26.65 -18.97
N LYS A 16 4.05 -26.58 -18.49
CA LYS A 16 4.44 -25.73 -17.36
C LYS A 16 4.15 -24.23 -17.62
N ILE A 17 4.40 -23.76 -18.84
CA ILE A 17 4.13 -22.37 -19.22
C ILE A 17 2.61 -22.11 -19.28
N ARG A 18 1.82 -23.04 -19.84
CA ARG A 18 0.36 -22.94 -19.90
C ARG A 18 -0.29 -22.96 -18.53
N LEU A 19 0.19 -23.77 -17.60
CA LEU A 19 -0.30 -23.80 -16.22
C LEU A 19 -0.13 -22.44 -15.53
N PHE A 20 1.00 -21.77 -15.74
CA PHE A 20 1.20 -20.40 -15.21
C PHE A 20 0.19 -19.39 -15.77
N ALA A 21 -0.14 -19.51 -17.04
CA ALA A 21 -1.01 -18.56 -17.74
C ALA A 21 -2.48 -19.03 -17.83
N SER A 22 -2.90 -20.00 -17.04
CA SER A 22 -4.24 -20.61 -17.13
C SER A 22 -5.37 -19.60 -16.91
N SER A 23 -5.15 -18.58 -16.08
CA SER A 23 -6.11 -17.51 -15.80
C SER A 23 -6.07 -16.34 -16.79
N PHE A 24 -5.15 -16.35 -17.76
CA PHE A 24 -5.03 -15.24 -18.73
C PHE A 24 -6.18 -15.29 -19.75
N ARG A 25 -6.61 -14.11 -20.21
CA ARG A 25 -7.73 -14.01 -21.15
C ARG A 25 -7.32 -14.26 -22.60
N GLY A 26 -8.20 -14.92 -23.35
CA GLY A 26 -8.11 -15.09 -24.80
C GLY A 26 -6.88 -15.89 -25.26
N ALA A 27 -6.21 -15.42 -26.30
CA ALA A 27 -5.04 -16.06 -26.89
C ALA A 27 -3.83 -16.17 -25.94
N HIS A 28 -3.78 -15.31 -24.93
CA HIS A 28 -2.68 -15.29 -23.96
C HIS A 28 -2.65 -16.51 -23.02
N SER A 29 -3.71 -17.29 -22.94
CA SER A 29 -3.73 -18.57 -22.23
C SER A 29 -3.56 -19.79 -23.15
N ARG A 30 -3.75 -19.63 -24.47
CA ARG A 30 -3.80 -20.74 -25.43
C ARG A 30 -2.56 -20.86 -26.30
N LEU A 31 -2.06 -19.74 -26.86
CA LEU A 31 -0.93 -19.73 -27.80
C LEU A 31 0.39 -19.62 -27.07
N THR A 32 1.25 -20.64 -27.19
CA THR A 32 2.53 -20.75 -26.45
C THR A 32 3.45 -19.54 -26.67
N ARG A 33 3.46 -18.95 -27.89
CA ARG A 33 4.29 -17.77 -28.20
C ARG A 33 3.85 -16.54 -27.42
N THR A 34 2.55 -16.24 -27.43
CA THR A 34 2.00 -15.09 -26.72
C THR A 34 2.06 -15.28 -25.20
N ILE A 35 1.83 -16.51 -24.71
CA ILE A 35 1.97 -16.87 -23.30
C ILE A 35 3.36 -16.51 -22.78
N THR A 36 4.41 -16.89 -23.50
CA THR A 36 5.79 -16.64 -23.06
C THR A 36 6.07 -15.15 -22.89
N GLN A 37 5.64 -14.32 -23.83
CA GLN A 37 5.79 -12.87 -23.75
C GLN A 37 5.00 -12.27 -22.57
N GLN A 38 3.75 -12.68 -22.43
CA GLN A 38 2.89 -12.15 -21.36
C GLN A 38 3.34 -12.59 -19.97
N LYS A 39 3.85 -13.81 -19.84
CA LYS A 39 4.46 -14.30 -18.60
C LYS A 39 5.62 -13.40 -18.16
N ILE A 40 6.54 -13.07 -19.07
CA ILE A 40 7.69 -12.21 -18.75
C ILE A 40 7.19 -10.83 -18.32
N ARG A 41 6.25 -10.22 -19.07
CA ARG A 41 5.69 -8.91 -18.75
C ARG A 41 4.99 -8.91 -17.39
N ALA A 42 4.21 -9.96 -17.09
CA ALA A 42 3.53 -10.10 -15.80
C ALA A 42 4.51 -10.17 -14.63
N LEU A 43 5.60 -10.94 -14.77
CA LEU A 43 6.62 -11.04 -13.73
C LEU A 43 7.39 -9.74 -13.52
N VAL A 44 7.70 -9.00 -14.59
CA VAL A 44 8.35 -7.68 -14.50
C VAL A 44 7.41 -6.68 -13.82
N SER A 45 6.13 -6.65 -14.18
CA SER A 45 5.14 -5.79 -13.52
C SER A 45 4.99 -6.14 -12.04
N ALA A 46 4.89 -7.43 -11.69
CA ALA A 46 4.80 -7.88 -10.31
C ALA A 46 6.03 -7.48 -9.48
N HIS A 47 7.22 -7.53 -10.07
CA HIS A 47 8.45 -7.08 -9.40
C HIS A 47 8.39 -5.57 -9.08
N ARG A 48 8.07 -4.76 -10.08
CA ARG A 48 7.92 -3.30 -9.93
C ARG A 48 6.82 -2.94 -8.92
N ASP A 49 5.70 -3.63 -8.95
CA ASP A 49 4.53 -3.34 -8.10
C ASP A 49 4.80 -3.72 -6.64
N ARG A 50 5.64 -4.74 -6.37
CA ARG A 50 6.11 -5.03 -5.00
C ARG A 50 6.88 -3.86 -4.39
N ASP A 51 7.71 -3.15 -5.14
CA ASP A 51 8.42 -1.97 -4.65
C ASP A 51 7.49 -0.78 -4.44
N ARG A 52 6.44 -0.65 -5.28
CA ARG A 52 5.41 0.39 -5.15
C ARG A 52 4.46 0.17 -3.99
N GLN A 53 4.23 -1.08 -3.60
CA GLN A 53 3.26 -1.45 -2.55
C GLN A 53 3.45 -0.66 -1.25
N LYS A 54 4.68 -0.40 -0.84
CA LYS A 54 4.99 0.41 0.35
C LYS A 54 4.45 1.83 0.25
N ARG A 55 4.57 2.44 -0.94
CA ARG A 55 4.07 3.81 -1.20
C ARG A 55 2.55 3.84 -1.24
N ASP A 56 1.93 2.83 -1.82
CA ASP A 56 0.47 2.75 -1.97
C ASP A 56 -0.19 2.56 -0.60
N PHE A 57 0.33 1.68 0.25
CA PHE A 57 -0.16 1.53 1.61
C PHE A 57 0.03 2.80 2.45
N ARG A 58 1.17 3.47 2.33
CA ARG A 58 1.39 4.73 3.04
C ARG A 58 0.39 5.80 2.60
N ARG A 59 0.12 5.93 1.30
CA ARG A 59 -0.90 6.85 0.76
C ARG A 59 -2.27 6.51 1.33
N LEU A 60 -2.64 5.23 1.35
CA LEU A 60 -3.90 4.76 1.89
C LEU A 60 -4.07 5.12 3.37
N TRP A 61 -3.05 4.91 4.21
CA TRP A 61 -3.09 5.29 5.62
C TRP A 61 -3.26 6.80 5.81
N ILE A 62 -2.52 7.60 5.06
CA ILE A 62 -2.64 9.07 5.09
C ILE A 62 -4.06 9.50 4.72
N THR A 63 -4.63 8.95 3.67
CA THR A 63 -6.01 9.28 3.24
C THR A 63 -7.03 8.94 4.32
N ARG A 64 -6.93 7.78 4.96
CA ARG A 64 -7.83 7.35 6.03
C ARG A 64 -7.76 8.25 7.25
N ILE A 65 -6.55 8.55 7.73
CA ILE A 65 -6.35 9.45 8.87
C ILE A 65 -6.89 10.84 8.55
N ASN A 66 -6.57 11.38 7.37
CA ASN A 66 -6.98 12.72 6.98
C ASN A 66 -8.51 12.84 6.83
N ALA A 67 -9.18 11.80 6.32
CA ALA A 67 -10.64 11.77 6.21
C ALA A 67 -11.31 11.93 7.58
N VAL A 68 -10.89 11.13 8.58
CA VAL A 68 -11.47 11.18 9.93
C VAL A 68 -11.20 12.52 10.61
N ILE A 69 -9.97 13.06 10.51
CA ILE A 69 -9.63 14.34 11.13
C ILE A 69 -10.46 15.49 10.52
N ARG A 70 -10.70 15.49 9.22
CA ARG A 70 -11.52 16.51 8.56
C ARG A 70 -13.01 16.40 8.90
N GLU A 71 -13.50 15.19 9.13
CA GLU A 71 -14.89 14.94 9.54
C GLU A 71 -15.20 15.58 10.91
N SER A 72 -14.23 15.66 11.81
CA SER A 72 -14.37 16.24 13.13
C SER A 72 -14.56 17.77 13.16
N LYS A 73 -14.60 18.45 12.01
CA LYS A 73 -14.69 19.92 11.86
C LYS A 73 -13.59 20.69 12.59
N VAL A 74 -12.62 20.04 13.18
CA VAL A 74 -11.42 20.66 13.71
C VAL A 74 -10.58 21.07 12.50
N SER A 75 -10.21 22.33 12.39
CA SER A 75 -9.39 22.88 11.28
C SER A 75 -7.96 22.32 11.28
N TYR A 76 -7.85 21.01 11.41
CA TYR A 76 -6.60 20.30 11.59
C TYR A 76 -6.30 19.44 10.37
N SER A 77 -5.09 19.54 9.84
CA SER A 77 -4.66 18.75 8.70
C SER A 77 -3.79 17.59 9.17
N TYR A 78 -3.75 16.52 8.39
CA TYR A 78 -2.85 15.38 8.63
C TYR A 78 -1.39 15.81 8.86
N SER A 79 -0.90 16.78 8.10
CA SER A 79 0.48 17.26 8.21
C SER A 79 0.77 17.86 9.59
N ARG A 80 -0.16 18.67 10.10
CA ARG A 80 -0.06 19.26 11.44
C ARG A 80 -0.12 18.19 12.53
N LEU A 81 -1.07 17.24 12.43
CA LEU A 81 -1.16 16.13 13.38
C LEU A 81 0.16 15.38 13.50
N ILE A 82 0.73 14.97 12.38
CA ILE A 82 1.99 14.21 12.39
C ILE A 82 3.16 15.06 12.91
N HIS A 83 3.23 16.33 12.55
CA HIS A 83 4.25 17.24 13.08
C HIS A 83 4.17 17.33 14.61
N ASP A 84 2.97 17.54 15.15
CA ASP A 84 2.77 17.73 16.58
C ASP A 84 2.99 16.41 17.35
N LEU A 85 2.62 15.25 16.79
CA LEU A 85 2.96 13.93 17.33
C LEU A 85 4.49 13.76 17.47
N TYR A 86 5.24 14.12 16.44
CA TYR A 86 6.71 14.04 16.49
C TYR A 86 7.32 15.05 17.49
N LYS A 87 6.82 16.27 17.53
CA LYS A 87 7.26 17.30 18.49
C LYS A 87 7.09 16.83 19.94
N ARG A 88 6.07 16.03 20.21
CA ARG A 88 5.78 15.43 21.53
C ARG A 88 6.46 14.07 21.79
N LYS A 89 7.25 13.58 20.83
CA LYS A 89 7.88 12.25 20.89
C LYS A 89 6.89 11.08 21.02
N LEU A 90 5.63 11.28 20.61
CA LEU A 90 4.65 10.22 20.49
C LEU A 90 4.87 9.44 19.19
N LEU A 91 5.62 8.34 19.28
CA LEU A 91 6.07 7.55 18.14
C LEU A 91 4.99 6.57 17.64
N LEU A 92 3.81 7.08 17.33
CA LEU A 92 2.75 6.28 16.71
C LEU A 92 2.98 6.19 15.20
N ASN A 93 3.02 4.96 14.69
CA ASN A 93 3.17 4.77 13.25
C ASN A 93 1.84 5.00 12.51
N ARG A 94 1.94 5.38 11.22
CA ARG A 94 0.78 5.69 10.38
C ARG A 94 -0.20 4.52 10.22
N LYS A 95 0.32 3.29 10.23
CA LYS A 95 -0.49 2.07 10.13
C LYS A 95 -1.43 1.94 11.33
N ILE A 96 -0.91 2.12 12.54
CA ILE A 96 -1.70 2.04 13.78
C ILE A 96 -2.73 3.17 13.82
N LEU A 97 -2.35 4.42 13.51
CA LEU A 97 -3.28 5.54 13.46
C LEU A 97 -4.42 5.30 12.43
N ALA A 98 -4.10 4.72 11.27
CA ALA A 98 -5.11 4.38 10.27
C ALA A 98 -6.02 3.24 10.73
N GLN A 99 -5.53 2.28 11.51
CA GLN A 99 -6.36 1.23 12.11
C GLN A 99 -7.29 1.79 13.18
N ILE A 100 -6.80 2.68 14.05
CA ILE A 100 -7.62 3.39 15.03
C ILE A 100 -8.71 4.21 14.33
N ALA A 101 -8.38 4.89 13.23
CA ALA A 101 -9.33 5.64 12.43
C ALA A 101 -10.49 4.79 11.88
N ILE A 102 -10.27 3.50 11.62
CA ILE A 102 -11.31 2.59 11.14
C ILE A 102 -12.12 2.00 12.31
N LEU A 103 -11.41 1.51 13.34
CA LEU A 103 -12.03 0.77 14.43
C LEU A 103 -12.74 1.68 15.42
N ASN A 104 -12.15 2.81 15.75
CA ASN A 104 -12.68 3.75 16.73
C ASN A 104 -12.29 5.20 16.40
N ARG A 105 -13.14 5.90 15.63
CA ARG A 105 -12.93 7.30 15.24
C ARG A 105 -12.81 8.24 16.44
N ASN A 106 -13.59 7.99 17.49
CA ASN A 106 -13.59 8.82 18.69
C ASN A 106 -12.22 8.81 19.38
N CYS A 107 -11.54 7.67 19.40
CA CYS A 107 -10.18 7.57 19.95
C CYS A 107 -9.21 8.47 19.19
N LEU A 108 -9.27 8.50 17.86
CA LEU A 108 -8.43 9.40 17.06
C LEU A 108 -8.78 10.87 17.32
N TYR A 109 -10.05 11.21 17.51
CA TYR A 109 -10.49 12.56 17.90
C TYR A 109 -9.95 12.97 19.26
N MET A 110 -10.01 12.10 20.26
CA MET A 110 -9.43 12.38 21.59
C MET A 110 -7.94 12.68 21.48
N ILE A 111 -7.18 11.83 20.78
CA ILE A 111 -5.74 12.04 20.55
C ILE A 111 -5.49 13.39 19.87
N SER A 112 -6.24 13.73 18.83
CA SER A 112 -6.06 15.01 18.11
C SER A 112 -6.40 16.21 18.97
N ASN A 113 -7.47 16.16 19.76
CA ASN A 113 -7.90 17.24 20.64
C ASN A 113 -6.92 17.50 21.79
N GLU A 114 -6.37 16.46 22.38
CA GLU A 114 -5.34 16.59 23.42
C GLU A 114 -4.07 17.25 22.85
N ILE A 115 -3.69 16.87 21.63
CA ILE A 115 -2.57 17.48 20.94
C ILE A 115 -2.80 18.97 20.69
N ILE A 116 -4.00 19.37 20.33
CA ILE A 116 -4.35 20.77 20.08
C ILE A 116 -4.33 21.57 21.38
N LYS A 117 -5.01 21.09 22.43
CA LYS A 117 -5.06 21.78 23.72
C LYS A 117 -3.68 22.13 24.28
N GLU A 118 -2.76 21.19 24.28
CA GLU A 118 -1.42 21.44 24.78
C GLU A 118 -0.58 22.37 23.87
N ARG A 119 -0.86 22.38 22.54
CA ARG A 119 -0.21 23.36 21.66
C ARG A 119 -0.65 24.77 22.03
N ASP A 120 -1.95 24.99 22.16
CA ASP A 120 -2.52 26.30 22.47
C ASP A 120 -2.08 26.81 23.86
N CYS A 121 -1.90 25.91 24.82
CA CYS A 121 -1.33 26.24 26.13
C CYS A 121 0.14 26.70 26.04
N LYS A 122 0.97 26.09 25.19
CA LYS A 122 2.37 26.48 25.02
C LYS A 122 2.54 27.80 24.27
N GLU A 123 1.74 28.03 23.23
CA GLU A 123 1.75 29.28 22.49
C GLU A 123 1.28 30.49 23.33
N SER A 124 0.46 30.26 24.35
CA SER A 124 0.05 31.29 25.31
C SER A 124 1.12 31.61 26.36
N THR A 125 1.96 30.62 26.72
CA THR A 125 3.07 30.86 27.68
C THR A 125 4.32 31.48 27.03
N GLU A 126 4.52 31.34 25.72
CA GLU A 126 5.64 31.98 25.00
C GLU A 126 5.35 33.46 24.62
N LYS A 127 4.13 33.93 24.80
CA LYS A 127 3.71 35.32 24.49
C LYS A 127 3.66 36.24 25.71
N ILE A 128 4.04 35.74 26.88
CA ILE A 128 4.23 36.52 28.12
C ILE A 128 5.71 36.70 28.37
#